data_c9ca5ddbf60b41827ce44a59a87c648d
#
_entry.id   c9ca5ddbf60b41827ce44a59a87c648d
#
_cell.length_a   1.000
_cell.length_b   1.000
_cell.length_c   1.000
_cell.angle_alpha   90.00
_cell.angle_beta   90.00
_cell.angle_gamma   90.00
#
_symmetry.space_group_name_H-M   'P 1'
#
loop_
_entity.id
_entity.type
_entity.pdbx_description
1 polymer ?
#
loop_
_entity_poly.entity_id
_entity_poly.type
_entity_poly.pdbx_seq_one_letter_code
_entity_poly.pdbx_strand_id
1 'polypeptide(L)'
;MHNWNKDRVMANRYSTNYRMNRVLRDDRAALIVPIDHGLVWGRVPALEAPVTVMKKFIPEDVTGFMVSTGIVKQSEVELAKASHLARVLAIDAFWPTGAPDTGTGTLVASVEDAARLGVDCVKLLLPWNVNDAEKVLYCKRIGVVVSEASKWNIPVMVEPVFLAAPRTPEIIEAELEVARVGYDLGADIIKITFPGPDATAKLCAELNIPIVVAGGPLSGDKESTLKDIREAVEAGAQGVVVGRKIWQRPAAEASALIKEVAAITRKHFTRRW
;
A
#
# COMPACT_ATOMS: atom_id res chain seq x y z
N MET A 1 16.32 -3.59 -40.31
CA MET A 1 15.27 -2.83 -39.61
C MET A 1 15.42 -3.06 -38.11
N HIS A 2 15.99 -2.11 -37.41
CA HIS A 2 16.15 -2.19 -35.93
C HIS A 2 14.77 -2.10 -35.27
N ASN A 3 14.50 -2.99 -34.37
CA ASN A 3 13.16 -3.22 -33.81
C ASN A 3 12.90 -2.20 -32.67
N TRP A 4 12.80 -0.92 -33.03
CA TRP A 4 12.60 0.24 -32.13
C TRP A 4 11.45 0.09 -31.13
N ASN A 5 10.43 -0.72 -31.46
CA ASN A 5 9.32 -0.95 -30.53
C ASN A 5 9.66 -1.90 -29.38
N LYS A 6 10.53 -2.91 -29.59
CA LYS A 6 10.93 -3.82 -28.51
C LYS A 6 11.82 -3.12 -27.50
N ASP A 7 12.76 -2.29 -27.98
CA ASP A 7 13.70 -1.58 -27.09
C ASP A 7 13.00 -0.51 -26.23
N ARG A 8 11.94 0.13 -26.77
CA ARG A 8 11.15 1.11 -26.04
C ARG A 8 10.24 0.49 -24.96
N VAL A 9 9.66 -0.70 -25.25
CA VAL A 9 8.88 -1.48 -24.29
C VAL A 9 9.78 -2.03 -23.18
N MET A 10 11.01 -2.44 -23.53
CA MET A 10 11.98 -2.93 -22.55
C MET A 10 12.53 -1.78 -21.69
N ALA A 11 12.81 -0.61 -22.27
CA ALA A 11 13.27 0.57 -21.50
C ALA A 11 12.23 1.03 -20.47
N ASN A 12 10.94 1.03 -20.82
CA ASN A 12 9.87 1.34 -19.86
C ASN A 12 9.77 0.32 -18.72
N ARG A 13 10.02 -0.97 -18.99
CA ARG A 13 10.04 -2.00 -17.94
C ARG A 13 11.19 -1.82 -16.95
N TYR A 14 12.38 -1.39 -17.40
CA TYR A 14 13.53 -1.21 -16.52
C TYR A 14 13.32 -0.12 -15.47
N SER A 15 12.74 1.01 -15.83
CA SER A 15 12.53 2.11 -14.89
C SER A 15 11.37 1.85 -13.92
N THR A 16 10.30 1.19 -14.37
CA THR A 16 9.23 0.70 -13.48
C THR A 16 9.78 -0.35 -12.54
N ASN A 17 10.59 -1.30 -13.01
CA ASN A 17 11.24 -2.31 -12.18
C ASN A 17 12.16 -1.70 -11.12
N TYR A 18 12.89 -0.61 -11.43
CA TYR A 18 13.71 0.08 -10.43
C TYR A 18 12.86 0.57 -9.25
N ARG A 19 11.72 1.24 -9.51
CA ARG A 19 10.83 1.72 -8.46
C ARG A 19 10.12 0.57 -7.73
N MET A 20 9.69 -0.46 -8.47
CA MET A 20 9.09 -1.67 -7.89
C MET A 20 10.06 -2.35 -6.92
N ASN A 21 11.35 -2.50 -7.28
CA ASN A 21 12.37 -3.09 -6.41
C ASN A 21 12.65 -2.24 -5.17
N ARG A 22 12.44 -0.94 -5.23
CA ARG A 22 12.53 -0.08 -4.04
C ARG A 22 11.36 -0.33 -3.08
N VAL A 23 10.15 -0.49 -3.62
CA VAL A 23 8.93 -0.71 -2.83
C VAL A 23 8.87 -2.13 -2.28
N LEU A 24 9.14 -3.13 -3.13
CA LEU A 24 8.90 -4.56 -2.85
C LEU A 24 10.18 -5.36 -2.66
N ARG A 25 11.33 -4.87 -2.54
CA ARG A 25 12.58 -5.57 -2.22
C ARG A 25 12.74 -6.96 -2.88
N ASP A 26 14.00 -7.36 -3.08
CA ASP A 26 14.36 -8.67 -3.63
C ASP A 26 14.72 -9.70 -2.55
N ASP A 27 15.13 -9.21 -1.40
CA ASP A 27 15.69 -9.97 -0.30
C ASP A 27 14.68 -10.34 0.78
N ARG A 28 13.49 -9.74 0.73
CA ARG A 28 12.41 -9.96 1.71
C ARG A 28 11.08 -9.39 1.25
N ALA A 29 9.99 -9.82 1.87
CA ALA A 29 8.72 -9.13 1.75
C ALA A 29 8.83 -7.69 2.31
N ALA A 30 8.22 -6.72 1.64
CA ALA A 30 8.25 -5.33 2.10
C ALA A 30 7.57 -5.18 3.47
N LEU A 31 8.15 -4.33 4.33
CA LEU A 31 7.51 -3.86 5.56
C LEU A 31 7.30 -2.36 5.45
N ILE A 32 6.10 -1.95 5.10
CA ILE A 32 5.73 -0.55 4.89
C ILE A 32 4.91 -0.06 6.08
N VAL A 33 5.29 1.08 6.65
CA VAL A 33 4.55 1.73 7.75
C VAL A 33 3.68 2.86 7.18
N PRO A 34 2.36 2.70 7.13
CA PRO A 34 1.46 3.74 6.66
C PRO A 34 1.24 4.79 7.76
N ILE A 35 1.38 6.06 7.39
CA ILE A 35 1.15 7.23 8.23
C ILE A 35 0.25 8.28 7.53
N ASP A 36 -0.37 7.89 6.41
CA ASP A 36 -1.25 8.69 5.58
C ASP A 36 -2.71 8.78 6.08
N HIS A 37 -3.00 8.16 7.21
CA HIS A 37 -4.37 7.99 7.75
C HIS A 37 -5.15 9.29 7.92
N GLY A 38 -4.46 10.43 8.06
CA GLY A 38 -5.09 11.73 8.14
C GLY A 38 -5.93 12.12 6.91
N LEU A 39 -5.64 11.52 5.75
CA LEU A 39 -6.41 11.74 4.52
C LEU A 39 -7.81 11.11 4.56
N VAL A 40 -8.05 10.18 5.49
CA VAL A 40 -9.33 9.48 5.64
C VAL A 40 -10.04 9.91 6.93
N TRP A 41 -9.28 10.03 8.03
CA TRP A 41 -9.86 10.22 9.38
C TRP A 41 -9.46 11.53 10.06
N GLY A 42 -8.73 12.42 9.40
CA GLY A 42 -8.25 13.65 10.00
C GLY A 42 -7.28 13.37 11.14
N ARG A 43 -7.56 13.90 12.34
CA ARG A 43 -6.72 13.68 13.52
C ARG A 43 -6.90 12.26 14.06
N VAL A 44 -5.84 11.46 14.01
CA VAL A 44 -5.85 10.06 14.47
C VAL A 44 -5.04 9.93 15.76
N PRO A 45 -5.57 9.26 16.82
CA PRO A 45 -4.82 9.01 18.06
C PRO A 45 -3.49 8.31 17.79
N ALA A 46 -2.43 8.78 18.44
CA ALA A 46 -1.03 8.38 18.29
C ALA A 46 -0.39 8.74 16.92
N LEU A 47 -1.10 9.44 16.04
CA LEU A 47 -0.59 9.96 14.76
C LEU A 47 -0.85 11.47 14.62
N GLU A 48 -1.05 12.20 15.72
CA GLU A 48 -1.28 13.64 15.72
C GLU A 48 -0.09 14.42 15.15
N ALA A 49 1.12 13.90 15.31
CA ALA A 49 2.37 14.44 14.76
C ALA A 49 3.02 13.41 13.84
N PRO A 50 2.51 13.20 12.61
CA PRO A 50 2.89 12.07 11.75
C PRO A 50 4.38 12.06 11.39
N VAL A 51 4.99 13.22 11.15
CA VAL A 51 6.44 13.32 10.87
C VAL A 51 7.26 12.90 12.10
N THR A 52 6.85 13.28 13.30
CA THR A 52 7.51 12.84 14.54
C THR A 52 7.39 11.32 14.72
N VAL A 53 6.23 10.75 14.40
CA VAL A 53 6.02 9.30 14.43
C VAL A 53 6.91 8.61 13.41
N MET A 54 6.95 9.09 12.16
CA MET A 54 7.82 8.56 11.12
C MET A 54 9.30 8.55 11.53
N LYS A 55 9.78 9.66 12.08
CA LYS A 55 11.19 9.80 12.53
C LYS A 55 11.61 8.73 13.54
N LYS A 56 10.70 8.25 14.38
CA LYS A 56 10.98 7.16 15.33
C LYS A 56 11.28 5.84 14.63
N PHE A 57 10.69 5.61 13.46
CA PHE A 57 10.78 4.34 12.74
C PHE A 57 11.78 4.36 11.57
N ILE A 58 12.34 5.52 11.20
CA ILE A 58 13.42 5.60 10.19
C ILE A 58 14.63 4.72 10.55
N PRO A 59 15.12 4.68 11.81
CA PRO A 59 16.25 3.81 12.18
C PRO A 59 15.87 2.34 12.38
N GLU A 60 14.60 2.01 12.30
CA GLU A 60 14.12 0.64 12.48
C GLU A 60 14.20 -0.15 11.17
N ASP A 61 14.03 -1.45 11.25
CA ASP A 61 14.15 -2.38 10.11
C ASP A 61 12.87 -2.43 9.26
N VAL A 62 12.41 -1.26 8.83
CA VAL A 62 11.31 -1.09 7.87
C VAL A 62 11.85 -0.92 6.45
N THR A 63 11.03 -1.18 5.43
CA THR A 63 11.44 -1.00 4.02
C THR A 63 10.92 0.29 3.41
N GLY A 64 9.94 0.94 4.02
CA GLY A 64 9.38 2.19 3.53
C GLY A 64 8.20 2.71 4.33
N PHE A 65 7.71 3.84 3.88
CA PHE A 65 6.55 4.51 4.46
C PHE A 65 5.48 4.78 3.40
N MET A 66 4.21 4.65 3.80
CA MET A 66 3.10 5.19 3.03
C MET A 66 2.75 6.55 3.61
N VAL A 67 2.77 7.58 2.78
CA VAL A 67 2.79 8.98 3.19
C VAL A 67 1.80 9.83 2.39
N SER A 68 1.46 11.01 2.90
CA SER A 68 0.75 12.05 2.16
C SER A 68 1.71 13.14 1.66
N THR A 69 1.27 13.97 0.74
CA THR A 69 2.04 15.12 0.22
C THR A 69 2.57 16.02 1.34
N GLY A 70 1.73 16.32 2.34
CA GLY A 70 2.13 17.14 3.47
C GLY A 70 3.25 16.52 4.29
N ILE A 71 3.18 15.20 4.52
CA ILE A 71 4.21 14.47 5.26
C ILE A 71 5.53 14.46 4.49
N VAL A 72 5.51 14.19 3.17
CA VAL A 72 6.73 14.21 2.34
C VAL A 72 7.42 15.56 2.42
N LYS A 73 6.66 16.65 2.21
CA LYS A 73 7.21 18.02 2.26
C LYS A 73 7.80 18.38 3.63
N GLN A 74 7.17 17.96 4.72
CA GLN A 74 7.63 18.26 6.08
C GLN A 74 8.77 17.35 6.57
N SER A 75 9.07 16.30 5.85
CA SER A 75 10.11 15.32 6.20
C SER A 75 11.16 15.12 5.11
N GLU A 76 11.28 16.07 4.21
CA GLU A 76 12.19 16.00 3.06
C GLU A 76 13.63 15.70 3.48
N VAL A 77 14.15 16.39 4.48
CA VAL A 77 15.53 16.21 4.96
C VAL A 77 15.76 14.83 5.55
N GLU A 78 14.82 14.33 6.34
CA GLU A 78 14.90 13.00 6.95
C GLU A 78 14.80 11.89 5.91
N LEU A 79 13.87 12.03 4.98
CA LEU A 79 13.68 11.05 3.90
C LEU A 79 14.85 11.06 2.91
N ALA A 80 15.47 12.22 2.66
CA ALA A 80 16.67 12.30 1.83
C ALA A 80 17.86 11.54 2.46
N LYS A 81 18.02 11.65 3.79
CA LYS A 81 19.06 10.89 4.53
C LYS A 81 18.75 9.39 4.59
N ALA A 82 17.49 9.01 4.54
CA ALA A 82 17.02 7.63 4.55
C ALA A 82 16.63 7.15 3.13
N SER A 83 17.48 7.44 2.15
CA SER A 83 17.23 7.15 0.72
C SER A 83 17.00 5.69 0.38
N HIS A 84 17.37 4.76 1.28
CA HIS A 84 17.11 3.32 1.16
C HIS A 84 15.64 2.95 1.42
N LEU A 85 14.86 3.82 2.08
CA LEU A 85 13.46 3.60 2.37
C LEU A 85 12.58 4.01 1.19
N ALA A 86 11.64 3.14 0.84
CA ALA A 86 10.66 3.45 -0.19
C ALA A 86 9.61 4.45 0.31
N ARG A 87 9.10 5.26 -0.63
CA ARG A 87 8.04 6.24 -0.40
C ARG A 87 6.85 5.90 -1.28
N VAL A 88 5.75 5.49 -0.65
CA VAL A 88 4.47 5.24 -1.32
C VAL A 88 3.55 6.42 -1.02
N LEU A 89 3.19 7.20 -2.03
CA LEU A 89 2.36 8.40 -1.87
C LEU A 89 0.87 8.04 -2.01
N ALA A 90 0.09 8.23 -0.96
CA ALA A 90 -1.36 8.26 -1.07
C ALA A 90 -1.78 9.56 -1.76
N ILE A 91 -2.38 9.43 -2.95
CA ILE A 91 -2.75 10.57 -3.81
C ILE A 91 -4.25 10.86 -3.80
N ASP A 92 -5.02 10.13 -3.02
CA ASP A 92 -6.43 10.33 -2.83
C ASP A 92 -6.79 10.52 -1.35
N ALA A 93 -7.87 11.23 -1.12
CA ALA A 93 -8.52 11.37 0.17
C ALA A 93 -9.94 10.83 0.07
N PHE A 94 -10.41 10.20 1.13
CA PHE A 94 -11.76 9.68 1.23
C PHE A 94 -12.33 10.01 2.60
N TRP A 95 -13.53 10.55 2.62
CA TRP A 95 -14.25 10.87 3.85
C TRP A 95 -15.49 10.01 3.98
N PRO A 96 -15.45 8.94 4.82
CA PRO A 96 -16.64 8.19 5.13
C PRO A 96 -17.58 9.09 5.96
N THR A 97 -18.77 9.38 5.45
CA THR A 97 -19.73 10.26 6.14
C THR A 97 -20.56 9.53 7.17
N GLY A 98 -20.35 8.22 7.36
CA GLY A 98 -21.12 7.39 8.29
C GLY A 98 -22.49 6.98 7.78
N ALA A 99 -22.95 7.51 6.65
CA ALA A 99 -24.13 7.02 5.96
C ALA A 99 -23.72 6.05 4.85
N PRO A 100 -24.44 4.95 4.64
CA PRO A 100 -24.27 4.13 3.45
C PRO A 100 -24.40 5.04 2.23
N ASP A 101 -23.57 4.88 1.23
CA ASP A 101 -23.64 5.59 -0.05
C ASP A 101 -23.15 7.05 -0.09
N THR A 102 -22.48 7.57 0.92
CA THR A 102 -22.07 8.99 0.95
C THR A 102 -20.58 9.25 1.18
N GLY A 103 -19.73 8.25 1.01
CA GLY A 103 -18.31 8.47 1.01
C GLY A 103 -17.83 9.06 -0.31
N THR A 104 -17.44 10.33 -0.35
CA THR A 104 -16.79 10.92 -1.52
C THR A 104 -15.29 10.93 -1.36
N GLY A 105 -14.59 10.47 -2.38
CA GLY A 105 -13.14 10.58 -2.48
C GLY A 105 -12.72 11.49 -3.61
N THR A 106 -11.55 12.10 -3.48
CA THR A 106 -10.97 12.94 -4.53
C THR A 106 -9.47 12.76 -4.61
N LEU A 107 -8.89 13.03 -5.78
CA LEU A 107 -7.45 13.16 -5.88
C LEU A 107 -6.98 14.42 -5.18
N VAL A 108 -5.95 14.31 -4.37
CA VAL A 108 -5.31 15.38 -3.61
C VAL A 108 -3.86 15.63 -4.05
N ALA A 109 -3.36 14.81 -4.96
CA ALA A 109 -2.09 14.98 -5.66
C ALA A 109 -2.18 14.34 -7.04
N SER A 110 -1.38 14.84 -7.99
CA SER A 110 -1.22 14.26 -9.31
C SER A 110 -0.03 13.29 -9.36
N VAL A 111 0.07 12.52 -10.44
CA VAL A 111 1.27 11.70 -10.72
C VAL A 111 2.49 12.57 -10.99
N GLU A 112 2.32 13.75 -11.59
CA GLU A 112 3.40 14.71 -11.75
C GLU A 112 3.91 15.22 -10.40
N ASP A 113 3.01 15.53 -9.43
CA ASP A 113 3.43 15.86 -8.07
C ASP A 113 4.23 14.71 -7.43
N ALA A 114 3.78 13.48 -7.61
CA ALA A 114 4.49 12.29 -7.14
C ALA A 114 5.90 12.18 -7.73
N ALA A 115 6.04 12.42 -9.03
CA ALA A 115 7.33 12.45 -9.71
C ALA A 115 8.26 13.55 -9.16
N ARG A 116 7.73 14.78 -8.99
CA ARG A 116 8.48 15.92 -8.44
C ARG A 116 8.91 15.71 -6.99
N LEU A 117 8.08 15.03 -6.20
CA LEU A 117 8.40 14.66 -4.81
C LEU A 117 9.37 13.46 -4.72
N GLY A 118 9.72 12.85 -5.85
CA GLY A 118 10.65 11.73 -5.91
C GLY A 118 10.16 10.49 -5.18
N VAL A 119 8.84 10.23 -5.19
CA VAL A 119 8.28 9.02 -4.56
C VAL A 119 8.41 7.81 -5.47
N ASP A 120 8.34 6.62 -4.89
CA ASP A 120 8.59 5.36 -5.59
C ASP A 120 7.32 4.70 -6.12
N CYS A 121 6.14 5.05 -5.57
CA CYS A 121 4.85 4.48 -5.94
C CYS A 121 3.74 5.45 -5.55
N VAL A 122 2.64 5.45 -6.29
CA VAL A 122 1.39 6.10 -5.89
C VAL A 122 0.38 5.07 -5.44
N LYS A 123 -0.48 5.44 -4.49
CA LYS A 123 -1.52 4.56 -3.93
C LYS A 123 -2.86 5.26 -3.99
N LEU A 124 -3.88 4.50 -4.41
CA LEU A 124 -5.28 4.91 -4.42
C LEU A 124 -6.18 3.88 -3.74
N LEU A 125 -7.26 4.37 -3.16
CA LEU A 125 -8.38 3.53 -2.71
C LEU A 125 -9.31 3.18 -3.88
N LEU A 126 -9.87 1.99 -3.83
CA LEU A 126 -11.00 1.54 -4.65
C LEU A 126 -12.17 1.17 -3.72
N PRO A 127 -12.92 2.17 -3.20
CA PRO A 127 -14.09 1.92 -2.38
C PRO A 127 -15.16 1.22 -3.19
N TRP A 128 -15.79 0.16 -2.61
CA TRP A 128 -16.75 -0.63 -3.35
C TRP A 128 -18.14 -0.70 -2.70
N ASN A 129 -18.25 -0.48 -1.39
CA ASN A 129 -19.51 -0.29 -0.70
C ASN A 129 -20.03 1.15 -0.87
N VAL A 130 -20.14 1.58 -2.11
CA VAL A 130 -20.61 2.88 -2.58
C VAL A 130 -21.63 2.64 -3.69
N ASN A 131 -22.38 3.65 -4.11
CA ASN A 131 -23.33 3.51 -5.21
C ASN A 131 -22.62 3.32 -6.58
N ASP A 132 -23.35 2.88 -7.59
CA ASP A 132 -22.75 2.53 -8.89
C ASP A 132 -22.18 3.75 -9.63
N ALA A 133 -22.75 4.93 -9.47
CA ALA A 133 -22.21 6.15 -10.05
C ALA A 133 -20.84 6.49 -9.47
N GLU A 134 -20.65 6.28 -8.17
CA GLU A 134 -19.36 6.45 -7.50
C GLU A 134 -18.35 5.37 -7.91
N LYS A 135 -18.76 4.10 -8.05
CA LYS A 135 -17.88 3.04 -8.58
C LYS A 135 -17.34 3.42 -9.96
N VAL A 136 -18.19 3.92 -10.86
CA VAL A 136 -17.78 4.42 -12.18
C VAL A 136 -16.74 5.53 -12.06
N LEU A 137 -16.92 6.48 -11.15
CA LEU A 137 -15.97 7.56 -10.92
C LEU A 137 -14.62 7.06 -10.40
N TYR A 138 -14.61 6.08 -9.46
CA TYR A 138 -13.39 5.48 -8.95
C TYR A 138 -12.63 4.70 -10.03
N CYS A 139 -13.32 3.86 -10.79
CA CYS A 139 -12.72 3.13 -11.91
C CYS A 139 -12.12 4.09 -12.94
N LYS A 140 -12.86 5.14 -13.35
CA LYS A 140 -12.34 6.17 -14.26
C LYS A 140 -11.10 6.87 -13.70
N ARG A 141 -11.12 7.24 -12.42
CA ARG A 141 -10.00 7.90 -11.74
C ARG A 141 -8.75 7.03 -11.75
N ILE A 142 -8.89 5.76 -11.37
CA ILE A 142 -7.77 4.81 -11.36
C ILE A 142 -7.21 4.64 -12.78
N GLY A 143 -8.05 4.43 -13.80
CA GLY A 143 -7.61 4.32 -15.18
C GLY A 143 -6.84 5.55 -15.68
N VAL A 144 -7.28 6.76 -15.31
CA VAL A 144 -6.57 8.01 -15.65
C VAL A 144 -5.21 8.06 -14.95
N VAL A 145 -5.15 7.72 -13.65
CA VAL A 145 -3.89 7.72 -12.88
C VAL A 145 -2.93 6.66 -13.43
N VAL A 146 -3.39 5.45 -13.74
CA VAL A 146 -2.55 4.40 -14.34
C VAL A 146 -1.96 4.86 -15.67
N SER A 147 -2.79 5.46 -16.53
CA SER A 147 -2.32 6.02 -17.82
C SER A 147 -1.29 7.12 -17.64
N GLU A 148 -1.49 8.00 -16.66
CA GLU A 148 -0.53 9.08 -16.37
C GLU A 148 0.76 8.52 -15.74
N ALA A 149 0.64 7.61 -14.78
CA ALA A 149 1.75 6.99 -14.07
C ALA A 149 2.70 6.24 -15.03
N SER A 150 2.15 5.63 -16.07
CA SER A 150 2.95 4.96 -17.10
C SER A 150 3.92 5.90 -17.83
N LYS A 151 3.59 7.19 -17.99
CA LYS A 151 4.46 8.21 -18.59
C LYS A 151 5.67 8.55 -17.72
N TRP A 152 5.52 8.38 -16.42
CA TRP A 152 6.54 8.69 -15.40
C TRP A 152 7.24 7.42 -14.88
N ASN A 153 6.85 6.25 -15.34
CA ASN A 153 7.31 4.95 -14.82
C ASN A 153 7.15 4.84 -13.29
N ILE A 154 6.03 5.33 -12.77
CA ILE A 154 5.67 5.24 -11.35
C ILE A 154 4.65 4.12 -11.20
N PRO A 155 4.94 3.06 -10.41
CA PRO A 155 3.98 2.01 -10.11
C PRO A 155 2.75 2.54 -9.41
N VAL A 156 1.60 1.93 -9.68
CA VAL A 156 0.31 2.25 -9.07
C VAL A 156 -0.13 1.11 -8.15
N MET A 157 -0.30 1.42 -6.87
CA MET A 157 -0.89 0.52 -5.89
C MET A 157 -2.38 0.84 -5.73
N VAL A 158 -3.24 -0.14 -5.95
CA VAL A 158 -4.69 0.01 -5.74
C VAL A 158 -5.11 -0.79 -4.52
N GLU A 159 -5.91 -0.16 -3.66
CA GLU A 159 -6.43 -0.75 -2.43
C GLU A 159 -7.96 -0.89 -2.51
N PRO A 160 -8.51 -2.07 -2.84
CA PRO A 160 -9.91 -2.39 -2.63
C PRO A 160 -10.29 -2.19 -1.18
N VAL A 161 -11.38 -1.48 -0.91
CA VAL A 161 -11.85 -1.23 0.47
C VAL A 161 -13.36 -1.26 0.58
N PHE A 162 -13.83 -1.83 1.68
CA PHE A 162 -15.20 -1.77 2.16
C PHE A 162 -15.22 -0.95 3.46
N LEU A 163 -15.19 0.36 3.32
CA LEU A 163 -15.02 1.29 4.44
C LEU A 163 -16.20 1.18 5.40
N ALA A 164 -15.89 1.14 6.72
CA ALA A 164 -16.85 0.98 7.80
C ALA A 164 -17.70 -0.33 7.76
N ALA A 165 -17.46 -1.22 6.80
CA ALA A 165 -18.13 -2.52 6.76
C ALA A 165 -17.54 -3.49 7.80
N PRO A 166 -18.36 -4.35 8.43
CA PRO A 166 -17.85 -5.42 9.28
C PRO A 166 -17.08 -6.44 8.43
N ARG A 167 -16.07 -7.06 9.02
CA ARG A 167 -15.22 -8.06 8.34
C ARG A 167 -15.90 -9.43 8.33
N THR A 168 -16.90 -9.62 7.48
CA THR A 168 -17.59 -10.90 7.27
C THR A 168 -16.96 -11.70 6.13
N PRO A 169 -17.21 -13.02 6.03
CA PRO A 169 -16.74 -13.83 4.89
C PRO A 169 -17.20 -13.28 3.54
N GLU A 170 -18.41 -12.75 3.44
CA GLU A 170 -18.96 -12.16 2.21
C GLU A 170 -18.23 -10.89 1.80
N ILE A 171 -17.85 -10.04 2.78
CA ILE A 171 -17.05 -8.84 2.52
C ILE A 171 -15.62 -9.22 2.12
N ILE A 172 -15.06 -10.27 2.71
CA ILE A 172 -13.74 -10.78 2.31
C ILE A 172 -13.77 -11.26 0.85
N GLU A 173 -14.75 -12.09 0.49
CA GLU A 173 -14.87 -12.57 -0.90
C GLU A 173 -15.09 -11.42 -1.88
N ALA A 174 -15.97 -10.48 -1.56
CA ALA A 174 -16.19 -9.30 -2.37
C ALA A 174 -14.92 -8.43 -2.52
N GLU A 175 -14.09 -8.32 -1.49
CA GLU A 175 -12.80 -7.61 -1.57
C GLU A 175 -11.84 -8.30 -2.55
N LEU A 176 -11.83 -9.63 -2.61
CA LEU A 176 -11.04 -10.39 -3.58
C LEU A 176 -11.54 -10.16 -5.02
N GLU A 177 -12.87 -10.14 -5.22
CA GLU A 177 -13.45 -9.81 -6.53
C GLU A 177 -13.04 -8.39 -6.97
N VAL A 178 -13.08 -7.42 -6.05
CA VAL A 178 -12.69 -6.03 -6.34
C VAL A 178 -11.18 -5.89 -6.56
N ALA A 179 -10.36 -6.74 -5.94
CA ALA A 179 -8.93 -6.82 -6.25
C ALA A 179 -8.70 -7.15 -7.74
N ARG A 180 -9.53 -8.02 -8.31
CA ARG A 180 -9.52 -8.32 -9.75
C ARG A 180 -9.90 -7.09 -10.58
N VAL A 181 -10.88 -6.29 -10.15
CA VAL A 181 -11.20 -5.03 -10.84
C VAL A 181 -9.98 -4.09 -10.84
N GLY A 182 -9.30 -3.94 -9.69
CA GLY A 182 -8.07 -3.16 -9.60
C GLY A 182 -6.98 -3.63 -10.56
N TYR A 183 -6.80 -4.95 -10.68
CA TYR A 183 -5.89 -5.56 -11.64
C TYR A 183 -6.27 -5.21 -13.09
N ASP A 184 -7.53 -5.40 -13.47
CA ASP A 184 -8.01 -5.12 -14.84
C ASP A 184 -7.96 -3.62 -15.18
N LEU A 185 -7.99 -2.73 -14.19
CA LEU A 185 -7.74 -1.29 -14.35
C LEU A 185 -6.25 -0.95 -14.54
N GLY A 186 -5.35 -1.93 -14.39
CA GLY A 186 -3.92 -1.77 -14.64
C GLY A 186 -3.08 -1.45 -13.40
N ALA A 187 -3.53 -1.84 -12.21
CA ALA A 187 -2.69 -1.74 -11.01
C ALA A 187 -1.42 -2.58 -11.15
N ASP A 188 -0.29 -2.05 -10.70
CA ASP A 188 0.98 -2.77 -10.60
C ASP A 188 1.11 -3.55 -9.28
N ILE A 189 0.41 -3.10 -8.24
CA ILE A 189 0.37 -3.70 -6.90
C ILE A 189 -1.07 -3.66 -6.40
N ILE A 190 -1.55 -4.76 -5.82
CA ILE A 190 -2.80 -4.77 -5.08
C ILE A 190 -2.51 -4.81 -3.58
N LYS A 191 -3.16 -3.91 -2.83
CA LYS A 191 -3.13 -3.89 -1.37
C LYS A 191 -4.49 -4.31 -0.84
N ILE A 192 -4.53 -5.36 -0.02
CA ILE A 192 -5.77 -5.87 0.59
C ILE A 192 -5.63 -5.99 2.10
N THR A 193 -6.75 -6.00 2.81
CA THR A 193 -6.75 -6.43 4.21
C THR A 193 -6.56 -7.95 4.26
N PHE A 194 -5.74 -8.47 5.20
CA PHE A 194 -5.45 -9.91 5.26
C PHE A 194 -6.73 -10.75 5.28
N PRO A 195 -6.99 -11.57 4.23
CA PRO A 195 -8.21 -12.36 4.12
C PRO A 195 -8.07 -13.79 4.66
N GLY A 196 -6.90 -14.12 5.22
CA GLY A 196 -6.49 -15.48 5.56
C GLY A 196 -5.52 -16.09 4.54
N PRO A 197 -4.80 -17.14 4.91
CA PRO A 197 -3.73 -17.72 4.09
C PRO A 197 -4.24 -18.28 2.75
N ASP A 198 -5.33 -19.06 2.76
CA ASP A 198 -5.86 -19.70 1.55
C ASP A 198 -6.33 -18.69 0.52
N ALA A 199 -7.07 -17.67 0.95
CA ALA A 199 -7.54 -16.58 0.09
C ALA A 199 -6.37 -15.74 -0.45
N THR A 200 -5.35 -15.48 0.36
CA THR A 200 -4.12 -14.81 -0.07
C THR A 200 -3.39 -15.62 -1.14
N ALA A 201 -3.20 -16.94 -0.92
CA ALA A 201 -2.52 -17.81 -1.87
C ALA A 201 -3.28 -17.90 -3.20
N LYS A 202 -4.61 -18.01 -3.15
CA LYS A 202 -5.50 -17.99 -4.32
C LYS A 202 -5.32 -16.71 -5.11
N LEU A 203 -5.43 -15.54 -4.45
CA LEU A 203 -5.31 -14.25 -5.10
C LEU A 203 -3.93 -14.04 -5.75
N CYS A 204 -2.85 -14.43 -5.07
CA CYS A 204 -1.48 -14.37 -5.59
C CYS A 204 -1.29 -15.23 -6.84
N ALA A 205 -1.96 -16.40 -6.89
CA ALA A 205 -1.89 -17.31 -8.05
C ALA A 205 -2.72 -16.79 -9.24
N GLU A 206 -3.88 -16.19 -8.97
CA GLU A 206 -4.82 -15.75 -10.00
C GLU A 206 -4.37 -14.46 -10.69
N LEU A 207 -3.88 -13.46 -9.94
CA LEU A 207 -3.59 -12.15 -10.51
C LEU A 207 -2.17 -12.04 -11.08
N ASN A 208 -1.22 -12.85 -10.61
CA ASN A 208 0.18 -12.83 -11.05
C ASN A 208 0.83 -11.42 -11.04
N ILE A 209 0.41 -10.57 -10.09
CA ILE A 209 1.04 -9.30 -9.74
C ILE A 209 1.29 -9.28 -8.22
N PRO A 210 2.19 -8.42 -7.73
CA PRO A 210 2.45 -8.32 -6.30
C PRO A 210 1.20 -7.99 -5.49
N ILE A 211 0.94 -8.80 -4.46
CA ILE A 211 -0.08 -8.54 -3.45
C ILE A 211 0.63 -8.11 -2.17
N VAL A 212 0.20 -7.00 -1.58
CA VAL A 212 0.63 -6.57 -0.25
C VAL A 212 -0.56 -6.58 0.71
N VAL A 213 -0.30 -6.98 1.95
CA VAL A 213 -1.36 -7.22 2.92
C VAL A 213 -1.36 -6.15 4.00
N ALA A 214 -2.51 -5.53 4.24
CA ALA A 214 -2.69 -4.56 5.31
C ALA A 214 -2.92 -5.25 6.66
N GLY A 215 -2.25 -4.73 7.70
CA GLY A 215 -2.35 -5.26 9.07
C GLY A 215 -3.67 -4.97 9.79
N GLY A 216 -4.54 -4.13 9.22
CA GLY A 216 -5.82 -3.77 9.84
C GLY A 216 -5.69 -2.84 11.08
N PRO A 217 -6.77 -2.70 11.85
CA PRO A 217 -6.78 -1.92 13.09
C PRO A 217 -5.93 -2.57 14.19
N LEU A 218 -5.68 -1.80 15.27
CA LEU A 218 -5.11 -2.36 16.48
C LEU A 218 -6.16 -3.27 17.15
N SER A 219 -6.16 -4.53 16.77
CA SER A 219 -6.98 -5.59 17.34
C SER A 219 -6.12 -6.81 17.57
N GLY A 220 -6.43 -7.58 18.58
CA GLY A 220 -5.63 -8.72 18.98
C GLY A 220 -4.31 -8.36 19.68
N ASP A 221 -3.60 -9.36 20.11
CA ASP A 221 -2.30 -9.25 20.74
C ASP A 221 -1.15 -9.23 19.71
N LYS A 222 0.07 -9.20 20.21
CA LYS A 222 1.27 -9.25 19.38
C LYS A 222 1.38 -10.57 18.63
N GLU A 223 1.07 -11.68 19.27
CA GLU A 223 1.23 -13.03 18.71
C GLU A 223 0.26 -13.27 17.54
N SER A 224 -1.00 -12.83 17.67
CA SER A 224 -1.95 -12.90 16.56
C SER A 224 -1.49 -12.05 15.37
N THR A 225 -0.92 -10.88 15.62
CA THR A 225 -0.35 -10.02 14.56
C THR A 225 0.81 -10.70 13.83
N LEU A 226 1.74 -11.32 14.56
CA LEU A 226 2.88 -12.03 13.99
C LEU A 226 2.45 -13.27 13.21
N LYS A 227 1.42 -13.98 13.71
CA LYS A 227 0.81 -15.11 13.02
C LYS A 227 0.23 -14.67 11.67
N ASP A 228 -0.64 -13.65 11.65
CA ASP A 228 -1.27 -13.13 10.43
C ASP A 228 -0.21 -12.73 9.38
N ILE A 229 0.85 -12.05 9.82
CA ILE A 229 1.94 -11.61 8.93
C ILE A 229 2.71 -12.81 8.37
N ARG A 230 3.01 -13.81 9.19
CA ARG A 230 3.69 -15.03 8.74
C ARG A 230 2.85 -15.76 7.71
N GLU A 231 1.59 -16.01 8.02
CA GLU A 231 0.66 -16.70 7.12
C GLU A 231 0.49 -15.94 5.80
N ALA A 232 0.42 -14.60 5.83
CA ALA A 232 0.36 -13.79 4.62
C ALA A 232 1.60 -13.95 3.74
N VAL A 233 2.80 -13.88 4.32
CA VAL A 233 4.07 -14.00 3.57
C VAL A 233 4.25 -15.43 3.04
N GLU A 234 3.97 -16.46 3.83
CA GLU A 234 4.01 -17.85 3.40
C GLU A 234 3.02 -18.14 2.27
N ALA A 235 1.84 -17.51 2.30
CA ALA A 235 0.85 -17.59 1.23
C ALA A 235 1.26 -16.87 -0.07
N GLY A 236 2.32 -16.07 -0.03
CA GLY A 236 2.90 -15.42 -1.21
C GLY A 236 2.75 -13.91 -1.29
N ALA A 237 2.28 -13.26 -0.23
CA ALA A 237 2.27 -11.80 -0.18
C ALA A 237 3.70 -11.25 -0.30
N GLN A 238 3.88 -10.23 -1.12
CA GLN A 238 5.16 -9.62 -1.42
C GLN A 238 5.49 -8.44 -0.48
N GLY A 239 4.57 -8.12 0.41
CA GLY A 239 4.76 -7.12 1.45
C GLY A 239 3.63 -7.09 2.45
N VAL A 240 3.92 -6.45 3.58
CA VAL A 240 2.95 -6.15 4.63
C VAL A 240 2.95 -4.64 4.92
N VAL A 241 1.76 -4.08 5.07
CA VAL A 241 1.55 -2.66 5.34
C VAL A 241 0.96 -2.55 6.73
N VAL A 242 1.81 -2.29 7.74
CA VAL A 242 1.43 -2.35 9.16
C VAL A 242 1.57 -0.98 9.79
N GLY A 243 0.45 -0.35 10.12
CA GLY A 243 0.38 0.99 10.69
C GLY A 243 -0.03 0.98 12.16
N ARG A 244 -1.33 1.02 12.41
CA ARG A 244 -1.93 1.12 13.75
C ARG A 244 -1.38 0.09 14.75
N LYS A 245 -1.15 -1.13 14.30
CA LYS A 245 -0.54 -2.20 15.12
C LYS A 245 0.91 -1.88 15.54
N ILE A 246 1.60 -0.95 14.86
CA ILE A 246 2.94 -0.47 15.22
C ILE A 246 2.84 0.83 16.05
N TRP A 247 2.39 1.92 15.44
CA TRP A 247 2.55 3.24 16.03
C TRP A 247 1.54 3.58 17.14
N GLN A 248 0.49 2.76 17.34
CA GLN A 248 -0.38 2.86 18.54
C GLN A 248 0.15 2.10 19.77
N ARG A 249 1.30 1.41 19.64
CA ARG A 249 1.96 0.76 20.77
C ARG A 249 2.98 1.69 21.45
N PRO A 250 3.33 1.44 22.72
CA PRO A 250 4.51 2.05 23.32
C PRO A 250 5.76 1.83 22.46
N ALA A 251 6.68 2.80 22.42
CA ALA A 251 7.81 2.79 21.49
C ALA A 251 8.66 1.50 21.57
N ALA A 252 8.94 1.00 22.78
CA ALA A 252 9.72 -0.24 22.95
C ALA A 252 9.02 -1.47 22.37
N GLU A 253 7.69 -1.56 22.52
CA GLU A 253 6.89 -2.65 21.97
C GLU A 253 6.79 -2.54 20.44
N ALA A 254 6.66 -1.32 19.92
CA ALA A 254 6.65 -1.05 18.47
C ALA A 254 7.97 -1.50 17.82
N SER A 255 9.12 -1.11 18.42
CA SER A 255 10.45 -1.52 17.93
C SER A 255 10.64 -3.04 18.01
N ALA A 256 10.21 -3.68 19.09
CA ALA A 256 10.26 -5.14 19.21
C ALA A 256 9.40 -5.82 18.13
N LEU A 257 8.18 -5.34 17.92
CA LEU A 257 7.28 -5.87 16.88
C LEU A 257 7.90 -5.70 15.48
N ILE A 258 8.46 -4.54 15.15
CA ILE A 258 9.13 -4.31 13.85
C ILE A 258 10.25 -5.33 13.62
N LYS A 259 11.11 -5.58 14.62
CA LYS A 259 12.21 -6.56 14.52
C LYS A 259 11.70 -7.97 14.22
N GLU A 260 10.65 -8.39 14.92
CA GLU A 260 10.04 -9.72 14.71
C GLU A 260 9.36 -9.82 13.34
N VAL A 261 8.62 -8.79 12.92
CA VAL A 261 8.04 -8.73 11.57
C VAL A 261 9.12 -8.75 10.50
N ALA A 262 10.18 -7.98 10.64
CA ALA A 262 11.30 -7.96 9.72
C ALA A 262 11.99 -9.33 9.61
N ALA A 263 12.11 -10.08 10.71
CA ALA A 263 12.63 -11.44 10.69
C ALA A 263 11.71 -12.40 9.92
N ILE A 264 10.40 -12.30 10.12
CA ILE A 264 9.39 -13.07 9.36
C ILE A 264 9.47 -12.76 7.88
N THR A 265 9.52 -11.48 7.50
CA THR A 265 9.55 -11.05 6.10
C THR A 265 10.80 -11.55 5.36
N ARG A 266 11.93 -11.77 6.03
CA ARG A 266 13.12 -12.40 5.42
C ARG A 266 13.03 -13.91 5.35
N LYS A 267 12.60 -14.54 6.41
CA LYS A 267 12.65 -16.01 6.56
C LYS A 267 11.66 -16.72 5.66
N HIS A 268 10.48 -16.17 5.47
CA HIS A 268 9.36 -16.83 4.80
C HIS A 268 9.08 -16.30 3.40
N PHE A 269 9.85 -15.32 2.95
CA PHE A 269 9.64 -14.68 1.65
C PHE A 269 10.06 -15.56 0.48
N THR A 270 9.22 -15.55 -0.55
CA THR A 270 9.53 -16.08 -1.88
C THR A 270 9.07 -15.06 -2.92
N ARG A 271 9.99 -14.56 -3.73
CA ARG A 271 9.65 -13.61 -4.80
C ARG A 271 8.78 -14.29 -5.86
N ARG A 272 7.72 -13.63 -6.29
CA ARG A 272 6.72 -14.16 -7.25
C ARG A 272 6.41 -13.21 -8.41
N TRP A 273 7.17 -12.17 -8.66
CA TRP A 273 6.92 -11.17 -9.73
C TRP A 273 8.19 -10.81 -10.50
#